data_be2e378b8328e3e481c90f8f6a7c8d56
#
_entry.id   be2e378b8328e3e481c90f8f6a7c8d56
#
_cell.length_a   1.000
_cell.length_b   1.000
_cell.length_c   1.000
_cell.angle_alpha   90.00
_cell.angle_beta   90.00
_cell.angle_gamma   90.00
#
_symmetry.space_group_name_H-M   'P 1'
#
loop_
_entity.id
_entity.type
_entity.pdbx_description
1 polymer ?
#
loop_
_entity_poly.entity_id
_entity_poly.type
_entity_poly.pdbx_seq_one_letter_code
_entity_poly.pdbx_strand_id
1 'polypeptide(L)'
;MRFGAHVRAGTTLLPAIARAEAIGADVVQVFTQSPRAWKPTQYYPEILAAYREATDRHPGGLPTFCHATYLINLASPDPERFSLSTSCLAANLAVARAIGAKGLVLHAGSHLGAGFDTCLAQVAEALVDALEATGDSATVAAACPILIENTAGAGGTVGRSLDELTRLLEAAGDLSLIHI
;
A
#
# COMPACT_ATOMS: atom_id res chain seq x y z
N MET A 1 5.68 18.42 14.88
CA MET A 1 6.15 17.25 14.08
C MET A 1 5.34 16.06 14.58
N ARG A 2 4.90 15.16 13.70
CA ARG A 2 4.18 13.94 14.10
C ARG A 2 5.09 12.74 13.94
N PHE A 3 5.09 11.87 14.93
CA PHE A 3 5.86 10.62 14.91
C PHE A 3 4.90 9.44 14.90
N GLY A 4 5.22 8.41 14.13
CA GLY A 4 4.40 7.22 13.99
C GLY A 4 5.18 5.93 14.10
N ALA A 5 4.46 4.83 14.14
CA ALA A 5 5.04 3.50 14.14
C ALA A 5 4.21 2.51 13.33
N HIS A 6 4.89 1.52 12.77
CA HIS A 6 4.24 0.34 12.22
C HIS A 6 3.90 -0.62 13.36
N VAL A 7 2.61 -0.81 13.61
CA VAL A 7 2.13 -1.64 14.72
C VAL A 7 1.32 -2.84 14.22
N ARG A 8 1.24 -3.88 15.02
CA ARG A 8 0.40 -5.03 14.71
C ARG A 8 -1.08 -4.64 14.74
N ALA A 9 -1.79 -4.92 13.65
CA ALA A 9 -3.23 -4.63 13.55
C ALA A 9 -4.09 -5.62 14.35
N GLY A 10 -3.64 -6.86 14.52
CA GLY A 10 -4.49 -7.93 15.04
C GLY A 10 -5.53 -8.38 14.00
N THR A 11 -6.54 -9.12 14.45
CA THR A 11 -7.58 -9.69 13.55
C THR A 11 -8.68 -8.69 13.19
N THR A 12 -8.83 -7.61 13.95
CA THR A 12 -9.92 -6.61 13.79
C THR A 12 -9.42 -5.20 13.50
N LEU A 13 -8.14 -5.01 13.27
CA LEU A 13 -7.46 -3.71 13.13
C LEU A 13 -7.51 -2.84 14.42
N LEU A 14 -8.61 -2.84 15.16
CA LEU A 14 -8.81 -2.02 16.37
C LEU A 14 -7.66 -2.09 17.40
N PRO A 15 -7.02 -3.25 17.67
CA PRO A 15 -5.88 -3.31 18.58
C PRO A 15 -4.68 -2.44 18.17
N ALA A 16 -4.60 -2.00 16.91
CA ALA A 16 -3.54 -1.09 16.46
C ALA A 16 -3.66 0.28 17.13
N ILE A 17 -4.88 0.77 17.36
CA ILE A 17 -5.14 2.07 17.99
C ILE A 17 -4.58 2.06 19.41
N ALA A 18 -4.96 1.07 20.23
CA ALA A 18 -4.46 0.95 21.61
C ALA A 18 -2.93 0.80 21.67
N ARG A 19 -2.32 0.14 20.67
CA ARG A 19 -0.85 0.02 20.58
C ARG A 19 -0.19 1.35 20.22
N ALA A 20 -0.79 2.13 19.32
CA ALA A 20 -0.32 3.47 18.99
C ALA A 20 -0.37 4.40 20.20
N GLU A 21 -1.49 4.39 20.93
CA GLU A 21 -1.68 5.15 22.18
C GLU A 21 -0.64 4.76 23.24
N ALA A 22 -0.40 3.47 23.42
CA ALA A 22 0.54 2.96 24.44
C ALA A 22 1.99 3.42 24.21
N ILE A 23 2.37 3.74 22.97
CA ILE A 23 3.72 4.23 22.62
C ILE A 23 3.74 5.74 22.33
N GLY A 24 2.62 6.43 22.46
CA GLY A 24 2.50 7.86 22.18
C GLY A 24 2.67 8.22 20.69
N ALA A 25 2.25 7.36 19.79
CA ALA A 25 2.36 7.61 18.35
C ALA A 25 1.26 8.57 17.88
N ASP A 26 1.63 9.56 17.06
CA ASP A 26 0.71 10.51 16.40
C ASP A 26 0.15 9.98 15.09
N VAL A 27 0.76 8.94 14.54
CA VAL A 27 0.44 8.31 13.24
C VAL A 27 0.66 6.82 13.35
N VAL A 28 -0.17 6.02 12.71
CA VAL A 28 -0.05 4.57 12.72
C VAL A 28 0.09 3.99 11.32
N GLN A 29 0.95 2.98 11.17
CA GLN A 29 0.99 2.16 9.98
C GLN A 29 0.61 0.72 10.34
N VAL A 30 -0.19 0.07 9.47
CA VAL A 30 -0.65 -1.30 9.67
C VAL A 30 -0.61 -2.10 8.37
N PHE A 31 -0.46 -3.42 8.48
CA PHE A 31 -0.80 -4.31 7.37
C PHE A 31 -2.31 -4.52 7.29
N THR A 32 -2.86 -4.54 6.08
CA THR A 32 -4.28 -4.84 5.85
C THR A 32 -4.59 -6.34 5.93
N GLN A 33 -3.56 -7.18 5.86
CA GLN A 33 -3.61 -8.64 5.97
C GLN A 33 -2.29 -9.16 6.54
N SER A 34 -2.16 -10.48 6.65
CA SER A 34 -0.85 -11.09 6.97
C SER A 34 0.17 -10.71 5.89
N PRO A 35 1.34 -10.12 6.25
CA PRO A 35 2.32 -9.66 5.26
C PRO A 35 3.00 -10.81 4.49
N ARG A 36 2.74 -12.06 4.88
CA ARG A 36 3.31 -13.27 4.28
C ARG A 36 2.25 -14.21 3.71
N ALA A 37 1.04 -13.72 3.47
CA ALA A 37 -0.06 -14.51 2.91
C ALA A 37 -0.66 -13.82 1.68
N TRP A 38 -0.93 -14.59 0.62
CA TRP A 38 -1.64 -14.11 -0.56
C TRP A 38 -3.14 -13.92 -0.29
N LYS A 39 -3.71 -14.78 0.56
CA LYS A 39 -5.15 -14.72 0.86
C LYS A 39 -5.48 -13.45 1.64
N PRO A 40 -6.34 -12.56 1.10
CA PRO A 40 -6.78 -11.37 1.79
C PRO A 40 -7.51 -11.71 3.09
N THR A 41 -7.32 -10.87 4.12
CA THR A 41 -8.15 -10.95 5.32
C THR A 41 -9.55 -10.44 4.98
N GLN A 42 -10.55 -11.25 5.28
CA GLN A 42 -11.95 -10.85 5.12
C GLN A 42 -12.39 -10.10 6.38
N TYR A 43 -12.64 -8.81 6.24
CA TYR A 43 -13.19 -7.99 7.31
C TYR A 43 -14.69 -7.80 7.11
N TYR A 44 -15.45 -7.87 8.18
CA TYR A 44 -16.83 -7.44 8.16
C TYR A 44 -16.90 -5.91 8.01
N PRO A 45 -17.86 -5.36 7.23
CA PRO A 45 -17.96 -3.92 6.99
C PRO A 45 -18.02 -3.08 8.27
N GLU A 46 -18.68 -3.59 9.30
CA GLU A 46 -18.79 -2.93 10.60
C GLU A 46 -17.44 -2.82 11.34
N ILE A 47 -16.50 -3.75 11.12
CA ILE A 47 -15.15 -3.68 11.68
C ILE A 47 -14.36 -2.55 11.03
N LEU A 48 -14.46 -2.41 9.70
CA LEU A 48 -13.79 -1.36 8.95
C LEU A 48 -14.34 0.02 9.32
N ALA A 49 -15.68 0.12 9.44
CA ALA A 49 -16.35 1.35 9.87
C ALA A 49 -15.97 1.72 11.31
N ALA A 50 -15.95 0.76 12.23
CA ALA A 50 -15.56 0.99 13.62
C ALA A 50 -14.11 1.45 13.76
N TYR A 51 -13.19 0.89 12.95
CA TYR A 51 -11.80 1.35 12.93
C TYR A 51 -11.69 2.81 12.46
N ARG A 52 -12.33 3.14 11.35
CA ARG A 52 -12.36 4.51 10.81
C ARG A 52 -12.92 5.49 11.82
N GLU A 53 -14.06 5.17 12.42
CA GLU A 53 -14.70 6.02 13.43
C GLU A 53 -13.79 6.22 14.66
N ALA A 54 -13.12 5.17 15.12
CA ALA A 54 -12.21 5.26 16.28
C ALA A 54 -10.98 6.13 15.97
N THR A 55 -10.40 6.03 14.77
CA THR A 55 -9.26 6.88 14.36
C THR A 55 -9.67 8.34 14.15
N ASP A 56 -10.88 8.60 13.62
CA ASP A 56 -11.41 9.96 13.42
C ASP A 56 -11.73 10.64 14.77
N ARG A 57 -12.22 9.88 15.75
CA ARG A 57 -12.53 10.38 17.12
C ARG A 57 -11.32 10.49 18.05
N HIS A 58 -10.19 9.91 17.66
CA HIS A 58 -8.98 9.98 18.47
C HIS A 58 -8.58 11.45 18.71
N PRO A 59 -8.20 11.86 19.92
CA PRO A 59 -7.77 13.23 20.20
C PRO A 59 -6.65 13.69 19.26
N GLY A 60 -6.93 14.71 18.44
CA GLY A 60 -6.03 15.19 17.39
C GLY A 60 -6.07 14.38 16.08
N GLY A 61 -6.95 13.38 16.00
CA GLY A 61 -6.99 12.39 14.93
C GLY A 61 -5.82 11.41 14.99
N LEU A 62 -6.00 10.20 14.48
CA LEU A 62 -4.92 9.21 14.35
C LEU A 62 -4.79 8.80 12.87
N PRO A 63 -4.06 9.58 12.04
CA PRO A 63 -3.87 9.23 10.65
C PRO A 63 -3.29 7.82 10.50
N THR A 64 -3.94 7.02 9.67
CA THR A 64 -3.50 5.65 9.39
C THR A 64 -2.92 5.57 7.99
N PHE A 65 -1.78 4.90 7.86
CA PHE A 65 -1.24 4.41 6.60
C PHE A 65 -1.34 2.89 6.59
N CYS A 66 -1.56 2.33 5.42
CA CYS A 66 -1.47 0.89 5.25
C CYS A 66 -0.16 0.53 4.56
N HIS A 67 0.37 -0.65 4.85
CA HIS A 67 1.46 -1.23 4.09
C HIS A 67 0.96 -2.47 3.36
N ALA A 68 1.26 -2.59 2.09
CA ALA A 68 0.93 -3.76 1.30
C ALA A 68 1.74 -4.98 1.75
N THR A 69 1.22 -6.18 1.48
CA THR A 69 1.95 -7.41 1.82
C THR A 69 3.28 -7.51 1.06
N TYR A 70 4.30 -8.08 1.71
CA TYR A 70 5.65 -8.27 1.13
C TYR A 70 5.72 -9.24 -0.05
N LEU A 71 4.65 -10.01 -0.30
CA LEU A 71 4.62 -10.98 -1.40
C LEU A 71 4.41 -10.35 -2.77
N ILE A 72 3.89 -9.11 -2.81
CA ILE A 72 3.63 -8.39 -4.05
C ILE A 72 4.93 -8.17 -4.81
N ASN A 73 4.93 -8.55 -6.07
CA ASN A 73 6.02 -8.30 -7.01
C ASN A 73 5.43 -7.97 -8.39
N LEU A 74 5.14 -6.69 -8.61
CA LEU A 74 4.59 -6.19 -9.88
C LEU A 74 5.61 -6.23 -11.03
N ALA A 75 6.89 -6.34 -10.71
CA ALA A 75 7.99 -6.46 -11.68
C ALA A 75 8.34 -7.92 -12.03
N SER A 76 7.55 -8.88 -11.55
CA SER A 76 7.82 -10.30 -11.79
C SER A 76 7.71 -10.65 -13.28
N PRO A 77 8.69 -11.34 -13.87
CA PRO A 77 8.57 -11.90 -15.21
C PRO A 77 7.66 -13.13 -15.29
N ASP A 78 7.26 -13.69 -14.13
CA ASP A 78 6.32 -14.81 -14.03
C ASP A 78 4.88 -14.27 -14.05
N PRO A 79 4.07 -14.62 -15.08
CA PRO A 79 2.72 -14.10 -15.25
C PRO A 79 1.74 -14.52 -14.14
N GLU A 80 1.91 -15.68 -13.54
CA GLU A 80 1.06 -16.12 -12.42
C GLU A 80 1.32 -15.26 -11.18
N ARG A 81 2.60 -15.03 -10.88
CA ARG A 81 3.00 -14.18 -9.76
C ARG A 81 2.59 -12.72 -9.98
N PHE A 82 2.71 -12.22 -11.20
CA PHE A 82 2.24 -10.90 -11.58
C PHE A 82 0.73 -10.74 -11.34
N SER A 83 -0.08 -11.67 -11.86
CA SER A 83 -1.54 -11.67 -11.68
C SER A 83 -1.95 -11.74 -10.21
N LEU A 84 -1.31 -12.60 -9.42
CA LEU A 84 -1.52 -12.68 -7.97
C LEU A 84 -1.14 -11.36 -7.28
N SER A 85 -0.05 -10.72 -7.70
CA SER A 85 0.43 -9.47 -7.13
C SER A 85 -0.55 -8.33 -7.38
N THR A 86 -1.03 -8.17 -8.61
CA THR A 86 -2.00 -7.13 -8.99
C THR A 86 -3.33 -7.32 -8.23
N SER A 87 -3.84 -8.55 -8.19
CA SER A 87 -5.06 -8.86 -7.44
C SER A 87 -4.90 -8.59 -5.93
N CYS A 88 -3.74 -8.93 -5.38
CA CYS A 88 -3.44 -8.70 -3.97
C CYS A 88 -3.30 -7.21 -3.65
N LEU A 89 -2.69 -6.42 -4.54
CA LEU A 89 -2.58 -4.97 -4.41
C LEU A 89 -3.97 -4.32 -4.37
N ALA A 90 -4.85 -4.67 -5.31
CA ALA A 90 -6.23 -4.16 -5.34
C ALA A 90 -6.99 -4.50 -4.03
N ALA A 91 -6.85 -5.72 -3.52
CA ALA A 91 -7.46 -6.11 -2.26
C ALA A 91 -6.93 -5.32 -1.05
N ASN A 92 -5.61 -5.06 -0.99
CA ASN A 92 -5.01 -4.24 0.06
C ASN A 92 -5.50 -2.78 -0.03
N LEU A 93 -5.59 -2.23 -1.23
CA LEU A 93 -6.07 -0.87 -1.47
C LEU A 93 -7.55 -0.72 -1.08
N ALA A 94 -8.39 -1.70 -1.39
CA ALA A 94 -9.79 -1.70 -1.00
C ALA A 94 -9.98 -1.62 0.52
N VAL A 95 -9.20 -2.39 1.30
CA VAL A 95 -9.23 -2.32 2.78
C VAL A 95 -8.70 -0.98 3.26
N ALA A 96 -7.57 -0.49 2.72
CA ALA A 96 -6.97 0.79 3.11
C ALA A 96 -7.97 1.95 2.94
N ARG A 97 -8.71 1.96 1.83
CA ARG A 97 -9.77 2.93 1.55
C ARG A 97 -10.94 2.82 2.52
N ALA A 98 -11.41 1.61 2.76
CA ALA A 98 -12.56 1.37 3.64
C ALA A 98 -12.31 1.89 5.06
N ILE A 99 -11.08 1.79 5.57
CA ILE A 99 -10.69 2.31 6.89
C ILE A 99 -10.30 3.80 6.88
N GLY A 100 -10.35 4.48 5.73
CA GLY A 100 -9.96 5.89 5.60
C GLY A 100 -8.46 6.14 5.73
N ALA A 101 -7.62 5.18 5.33
CA ALA A 101 -6.17 5.34 5.33
C ALA A 101 -5.72 6.50 4.42
N LYS A 102 -4.64 7.16 4.80
CA LYS A 102 -4.05 8.29 4.09
C LYS A 102 -3.13 7.87 2.94
N GLY A 103 -2.90 6.59 2.79
CA GLY A 103 -2.14 5.98 1.70
C GLY A 103 -1.84 4.51 1.96
N LEU A 104 -1.50 3.82 0.87
CA LEU A 104 -1.02 2.44 0.87
C LEU A 104 0.44 2.39 0.44
N VAL A 105 1.33 2.12 1.37
CA VAL A 105 2.78 1.96 1.12
C VAL A 105 3.03 0.65 0.39
N LEU A 106 3.84 0.69 -0.66
CA LEU A 106 4.11 -0.45 -1.53
C LEU A 106 5.58 -0.49 -1.96
N HIS A 107 6.22 -1.66 -1.82
CA HIS A 107 7.39 -2.01 -2.60
C HIS A 107 6.94 -2.58 -3.94
N ALA A 108 7.36 -1.98 -5.06
CA ALA A 108 6.91 -2.40 -6.40
C ALA A 108 7.42 -3.80 -6.81
N GLY A 109 8.41 -4.34 -6.10
CA GLY A 109 8.93 -5.69 -6.31
C GLY A 109 10.31 -5.72 -6.93
N SER A 110 10.62 -6.80 -7.64
CA SER A 110 11.92 -7.05 -8.26
C SER A 110 11.77 -7.66 -9.64
N HIS A 111 12.53 -7.15 -10.61
CA HIS A 111 12.61 -7.67 -11.97
C HIS A 111 13.49 -8.94 -12.11
N LEU A 112 14.04 -9.45 -11.01
CA LEU A 112 14.80 -10.70 -10.93
C LEU A 112 15.95 -10.82 -11.95
N GLY A 113 16.59 -9.69 -12.32
CA GLY A 113 17.68 -9.66 -13.27
C GLY A 113 17.28 -9.28 -14.72
N ALA A 114 15.97 -9.18 -15.02
CA ALA A 114 15.52 -8.80 -16.36
C ALA A 114 15.82 -7.33 -16.74
N GLY A 115 16.00 -6.48 -15.74
CA GLY A 115 16.25 -5.04 -15.91
C GLY A 115 15.01 -4.18 -15.68
N PHE A 116 15.22 -2.96 -15.15
CA PHE A 116 14.14 -2.03 -14.85
C PHE A 116 13.31 -1.65 -16.09
N ASP A 117 13.97 -1.37 -17.22
CA ASP A 117 13.29 -0.95 -18.45
C ASP A 117 12.32 -2.00 -18.99
N THR A 118 12.59 -3.29 -18.75
CA THR A 118 11.73 -4.37 -19.23
C THR A 118 10.44 -4.52 -18.42
N CYS A 119 10.44 -4.07 -17.17
CA CYS A 119 9.27 -4.19 -16.29
C CYS A 119 8.53 -2.87 -16.07
N LEU A 120 9.05 -1.73 -16.51
CA LEU A 120 8.51 -0.41 -16.25
C LEU A 120 7.03 -0.28 -16.64
N ALA A 121 6.70 -0.62 -17.89
CA ALA A 121 5.33 -0.55 -18.40
C ALA A 121 4.38 -1.49 -17.63
N GLN A 122 4.83 -2.73 -17.36
CA GLN A 122 4.08 -3.72 -16.61
C GLN A 122 3.76 -3.25 -15.17
N VAL A 123 4.73 -2.66 -14.49
CA VAL A 123 4.52 -2.14 -13.12
C VAL A 123 3.56 -0.95 -13.16
N ALA A 124 3.73 -0.04 -14.11
CA ALA A 124 2.85 1.12 -14.26
C ALA A 124 1.39 0.70 -14.53
N GLU A 125 1.16 -0.23 -15.45
CA GLU A 125 -0.15 -0.79 -15.76
C GLU A 125 -0.80 -1.42 -14.52
N ALA A 126 -0.06 -2.24 -13.77
CA ALA A 126 -0.57 -2.88 -12.57
C ALA A 126 -0.97 -1.88 -11.47
N LEU A 127 -0.28 -0.75 -11.35
CA LEU A 127 -0.65 0.33 -10.43
C LEU A 127 -1.96 0.99 -10.85
N VAL A 128 -2.12 1.28 -12.14
CA VAL A 128 -3.34 1.83 -12.74
C VAL A 128 -4.51 0.87 -12.54
N ASP A 129 -4.36 -0.40 -12.90
CA ASP A 129 -5.37 -1.45 -12.76
C ASP A 129 -5.85 -1.58 -11.32
N ALA A 130 -4.92 -1.55 -10.35
CA ALA A 130 -5.27 -1.63 -8.92
C ALA A 130 -6.09 -0.42 -8.45
N LEU A 131 -5.79 0.78 -8.94
CA LEU A 131 -6.54 1.99 -8.66
C LEU A 131 -7.94 1.92 -9.28
N GLU A 132 -8.06 1.52 -10.55
CA GLU A 132 -9.32 1.41 -11.28
C GLU A 132 -10.24 0.32 -10.71
N ALA A 133 -9.67 -0.82 -10.32
CA ALA A 133 -10.43 -1.92 -9.69
C ALA A 133 -11.13 -1.52 -8.39
N THR A 134 -10.71 -0.44 -7.76
CA THR A 134 -11.26 0.03 -6.48
C THR A 134 -12.19 1.24 -6.60
N GLY A 135 -12.52 1.69 -7.83
CA GLY A 135 -13.44 2.78 -8.15
C GLY A 135 -12.88 3.78 -9.16
N ASP A 136 -13.52 4.94 -9.35
CA ASP A 136 -13.00 6.00 -10.22
C ASP A 136 -11.59 6.41 -9.78
N SER A 137 -10.61 6.18 -10.65
CA SER A 137 -9.18 6.29 -10.36
C SER A 137 -8.79 7.66 -9.79
N ALA A 138 -9.33 8.75 -10.30
CA ALA A 138 -9.01 10.09 -9.83
C ALA A 138 -9.52 10.35 -8.40
N THR A 139 -10.76 9.92 -8.10
CA THR A 139 -11.35 10.05 -6.75
C THR A 139 -10.68 9.12 -5.75
N VAL A 140 -10.33 7.91 -6.20
CA VAL A 140 -9.64 6.89 -5.40
C VAL A 140 -8.26 7.35 -4.99
N ALA A 141 -7.53 7.80 -5.97
CA ALA A 141 -6.18 8.26 -5.80
C ALA A 141 -6.11 9.47 -4.86
N ALA A 142 -7.05 10.41 -4.97
CA ALA A 142 -7.14 11.55 -4.04
C ALA A 142 -7.47 11.13 -2.60
N ALA A 143 -8.26 10.05 -2.41
CA ALA A 143 -8.67 9.59 -1.09
C ALA A 143 -7.63 8.70 -0.39
N CYS A 144 -6.95 7.82 -1.13
CA CYS A 144 -5.94 6.90 -0.61
C CYS A 144 -4.92 6.57 -1.71
N PRO A 145 -3.88 7.38 -1.89
CA PRO A 145 -2.85 7.15 -2.90
C PRO A 145 -2.03 5.90 -2.62
N ILE A 146 -1.45 5.31 -3.67
CA ILE A 146 -0.39 4.34 -3.53
C ILE A 146 0.92 5.10 -3.33
N LEU A 147 1.64 4.76 -2.26
CA LEU A 147 2.90 5.38 -1.86
C LEU A 147 4.03 4.43 -2.20
N ILE A 148 4.76 4.70 -3.28
CA ILE A 148 5.89 3.84 -3.67
C ILE A 148 7.05 4.10 -2.70
N GLU A 149 7.40 3.08 -1.93
CA GLU A 149 8.55 3.12 -1.03
C GLU A 149 9.83 2.77 -1.80
N ASN A 150 10.85 3.62 -1.67
CA ASN A 150 12.14 3.33 -2.24
C ASN A 150 12.80 2.11 -1.58
N THR A 151 13.64 1.43 -2.33
CA THR A 151 14.32 0.20 -1.87
C THR A 151 15.80 0.45 -1.64
N ALA A 152 16.41 -0.38 -0.78
CA ALA A 152 17.85 -0.32 -0.51
C ALA A 152 18.74 -0.76 -1.70
N GLY A 153 18.14 -1.09 -2.85
CA GLY A 153 18.85 -1.41 -4.08
C GLY A 153 19.41 -2.83 -4.14
N ALA A 154 18.93 -3.77 -3.30
CA ALA A 154 19.35 -5.16 -3.38
C ALA A 154 18.78 -5.84 -4.63
N GLY A 155 19.64 -6.46 -5.42
CA GLY A 155 19.32 -7.50 -6.39
C GLY A 155 18.15 -7.28 -7.34
N GLY A 156 18.05 -6.17 -8.08
CA GLY A 156 17.03 -5.99 -9.10
C GLY A 156 15.66 -5.52 -8.57
N THR A 157 15.64 -4.96 -7.36
CA THR A 157 14.44 -4.28 -6.83
C THR A 157 14.13 -3.00 -7.62
N VAL A 158 12.85 -2.73 -7.82
CA VAL A 158 12.33 -1.52 -8.47
C VAL A 158 12.25 -0.38 -7.45
N GLY A 159 12.59 0.85 -7.87
CA GLY A 159 12.57 2.03 -7.00
C GLY A 159 13.83 2.19 -6.15
N ARG A 160 14.98 1.73 -6.63
CA ARG A 160 16.29 1.88 -5.96
C ARG A 160 16.93 3.27 -6.15
N SER A 161 16.44 4.05 -7.10
CA SER A 161 16.92 5.40 -7.38
C SER A 161 15.76 6.36 -7.62
N LEU A 162 16.01 7.66 -7.44
CA LEU A 162 15.03 8.70 -7.76
C LEU A 162 14.65 8.68 -9.25
N ASP A 163 15.60 8.36 -10.13
CA ASP A 163 15.35 8.24 -11.57
C ASP A 163 14.33 7.12 -11.86
N GLU A 164 14.52 5.93 -11.29
CA GLU A 164 13.56 4.83 -11.45
C GLU A 164 12.17 5.19 -10.92
N LEU A 165 12.10 5.88 -9.78
CA LEU A 165 10.82 6.33 -9.20
C LEU A 165 10.13 7.37 -10.06
N THR A 166 10.87 8.38 -10.55
CA THR A 166 10.34 9.42 -11.45
C THR A 166 9.78 8.79 -12.72
N ARG A 167 10.54 7.92 -13.36
CA ARG A 167 10.12 7.23 -14.59
C ARG A 167 8.89 6.33 -14.36
N LEU A 168 8.78 5.72 -13.19
CA LEU A 168 7.61 4.92 -12.83
C LEU A 168 6.36 5.80 -12.65
N LEU A 169 6.50 6.95 -11.99
CA LEU A 169 5.42 7.94 -11.83
C LEU A 169 4.94 8.48 -13.18
N GLU A 170 5.88 8.86 -14.05
CA GLU A 170 5.59 9.34 -15.41
C GLU A 170 4.87 8.25 -16.24
N ALA A 171 5.33 7.01 -16.20
CA ALA A 171 4.73 5.89 -16.91
C ALA A 171 3.31 5.56 -16.43
N ALA A 172 3.02 5.75 -15.14
CA ALA A 172 1.69 5.56 -14.57
C ALA A 172 0.75 6.75 -14.80
N GLY A 173 1.20 7.83 -15.45
CA GLY A 173 0.36 8.95 -15.90
C GLY A 173 -0.11 9.89 -14.78
N ASP A 174 0.74 10.25 -13.83
CA ASP A 174 0.46 11.16 -12.72
C ASP A 174 -0.75 10.78 -11.84
N LEU A 175 -1.18 9.53 -11.91
CA LEU A 175 -2.22 9.01 -11.05
C LEU A 175 -1.69 8.92 -9.63
N SER A 176 -1.95 9.96 -8.81
CA SER A 176 -1.73 10.03 -7.35
C SER A 176 -0.78 8.98 -6.75
N LEU A 177 0.36 8.80 -7.38
CA LEU A 177 1.48 8.07 -6.86
C LEU A 177 2.36 9.08 -6.13
N ILE A 178 2.59 8.86 -4.86
CA ILE A 178 3.47 9.70 -4.06
C ILE A 178 4.69 8.87 -3.73
N HIS A 179 5.84 9.46 -3.96
CA HIS A 179 7.12 8.91 -3.51
C HIS A 179 7.33 9.28 -2.03
N ILE A 180 7.74 8.30 -1.23
CA ILE A 180 8.16 8.49 0.16
C ILE A 180 9.67 8.30 0.26
#